data_e0d31f7191e3288f0a9cc6f0c4fcc360
#
_entry.id   e0d31f7191e3288f0a9cc6f0c4fcc360
#
_cell.length_a   1.000
_cell.length_b   1.000
_cell.length_c   1.000
_cell.angle_alpha   90.00
_cell.angle_beta   90.00
_cell.angle_gamma   90.00
#
_symmetry.space_group_name_H-M   'P 1'
#
loop_
_entity.id
_entity.type
_entity.pdbx_description
1 polymer ?
#
loop_
_entity_poly.entity_id
_entity_poly.type
_entity_poly.pdbx_seq_one_letter_code
_entity_poly.pdbx_strand_id
1 'polypeptide(L)'
;MVEVKKMTTQVQHTQEERLLAALAHAAIVTGAMAPVAGILIYLTQKEKSAYATGQALQAAVYQLLGLLVMIVIWSCWGGFYALTFIPIIRNSDQYQDAPPPIFWVGMGSMIIPLIVMGLWGLYGLYGALRAWAGADFRYAVVGRLVTEKFTDF
;
A
#
# COMPACT_ATOMS: atom_id res chain seq x y z
N MET A 1 47.07 -19.26 -9.81
CA MET A 1 45.93 -18.36 -10.10
C MET A 1 44.76 -18.87 -9.23
N VAL A 2 44.62 -18.30 -8.02
CA VAL A 2 43.65 -18.77 -7.04
C VAL A 2 42.39 -17.96 -7.26
N GLU A 3 41.33 -18.62 -7.74
CA GLU A 3 39.99 -18.06 -7.93
C GLU A 3 39.39 -17.80 -6.54
N VAL A 4 39.40 -16.54 -6.12
CA VAL A 4 38.70 -16.12 -4.90
C VAL A 4 37.19 -16.16 -5.21
N LYS A 5 36.57 -17.33 -4.95
CA LYS A 5 35.13 -17.50 -4.95
C LYS A 5 34.54 -16.55 -3.91
N LYS A 6 33.99 -15.40 -4.37
CA LYS A 6 33.20 -14.50 -3.52
C LYS A 6 32.05 -15.32 -2.90
N MET A 7 32.28 -15.83 -1.70
CA MET A 7 31.19 -16.31 -0.86
C MET A 7 30.35 -15.10 -0.49
N THR A 8 29.30 -14.84 -1.24
CA THR A 8 28.20 -14.00 -0.81
C THR A 8 27.58 -14.67 0.40
N THR A 9 27.98 -14.26 1.59
CA THR A 9 27.34 -14.68 2.84
C THR A 9 25.92 -14.13 2.76
N GLN A 10 24.97 -14.96 2.35
CA GLN A 10 23.55 -14.62 2.47
C GLN A 10 23.28 -14.53 3.95
N VAL A 11 23.01 -13.30 4.44
CA VAL A 11 22.55 -13.10 5.80
C VAL A 11 21.23 -13.84 5.94
N GLN A 12 21.26 -14.99 6.64
CA GLN A 12 20.07 -15.77 6.90
C GLN A 12 19.30 -15.08 8.03
N HIS A 13 18.21 -14.40 7.65
CA HIS A 13 17.26 -13.86 8.63
C HIS A 13 16.53 -15.00 9.34
N THR A 14 16.30 -14.83 10.65
CA THR A 14 15.55 -15.80 11.44
C THR A 14 14.11 -15.93 10.93
N GLN A 15 13.46 -17.05 11.25
CA GLN A 15 12.06 -17.26 10.85
C GLN A 15 11.13 -16.18 11.48
N GLU A 16 11.42 -15.77 12.71
CA GLU A 16 10.68 -14.73 13.42
C GLU A 16 10.82 -13.37 12.73
N GLU A 17 12.03 -12.96 12.36
CA GLU A 17 12.28 -11.72 11.62
C GLU A 17 11.53 -11.66 10.29
N ARG A 18 11.55 -12.77 9.55
CA ARG A 18 10.85 -12.91 8.27
C ARG A 18 9.33 -12.86 8.42
N LEU A 19 8.82 -13.50 9.48
CA LEU A 19 7.38 -13.47 9.81
C LEU A 19 6.93 -12.05 10.14
N LEU A 20 7.66 -11.35 11.02
CA LEU A 20 7.32 -9.97 11.40
C LEU A 20 7.40 -9.01 10.21
N ALA A 21 8.43 -9.13 9.38
CA ALA A 21 8.56 -8.37 8.15
C ALA A 21 7.39 -8.63 7.20
N ALA A 22 7.02 -9.89 6.98
CA ALA A 22 5.88 -10.26 6.13
C ALA A 22 4.55 -9.75 6.70
N LEU A 23 4.33 -9.85 8.00
CA LEU A 23 3.12 -9.34 8.66
C LEU A 23 2.98 -7.81 8.52
N ALA A 24 4.09 -7.07 8.61
CA ALA A 24 4.07 -5.63 8.39
C ALA A 24 3.52 -5.26 7.00
N HIS A 25 3.95 -5.97 5.96
CA HIS A 25 3.45 -5.76 4.59
C HIS A 25 2.03 -6.32 4.39
N ALA A 26 1.74 -7.51 4.94
CA ALA A 26 0.43 -8.16 4.82
C ALA A 26 -0.68 -7.39 5.54
N ALA A 27 -0.33 -6.55 6.53
CA ALA A 27 -1.28 -5.68 7.21
C ALA A 27 -2.07 -4.78 6.26
N ILE A 28 -1.63 -4.59 5.01
CA ILE A 28 -2.35 -3.81 3.98
C ILE A 28 -3.79 -4.26 3.79
N VAL A 29 -4.12 -5.53 4.07
CA VAL A 29 -5.49 -6.06 3.99
C VAL A 29 -6.42 -5.48 5.06
N THR A 30 -5.88 -4.88 6.12
CA THR A 30 -6.67 -4.22 7.17
C THR A 30 -7.08 -2.78 6.82
N GLY A 31 -6.74 -2.32 5.61
CA GLY A 31 -7.12 -1.00 5.11
C GLY A 31 -6.49 0.13 5.92
N ALA A 32 -7.32 1.02 6.49
CA ALA A 32 -6.84 2.21 7.20
C ALA A 32 -5.99 1.90 8.46
N MET A 33 -6.12 0.69 9.04
CA MET A 33 -5.33 0.26 10.20
C MET A 33 -3.96 -0.31 9.81
N ALA A 34 -3.71 -0.54 8.53
CA ALA A 34 -2.46 -1.14 8.06
C ALA A 34 -1.19 -0.44 8.55
N PRO A 35 -1.05 0.90 8.49
CA PRO A 35 0.14 1.59 8.95
C PRO A 35 0.45 1.38 10.43
N VAL A 36 -0.59 1.18 11.25
CA VAL A 36 -0.45 0.96 12.70
C VAL A 36 0.32 -0.32 12.97
N ALA A 37 0.01 -1.41 12.26
CA ALA A 37 0.72 -2.67 12.40
C ALA A 37 2.22 -2.52 12.03
N GLY A 38 2.52 -1.84 10.93
CA GLY A 38 3.89 -1.56 10.52
C GLY A 38 4.66 -0.74 11.57
N ILE A 39 4.03 0.31 12.11
CA ILE A 39 4.62 1.15 13.17
C ILE A 39 4.86 0.34 14.46
N LEU A 40 3.92 -0.50 14.88
CA LEU A 40 4.07 -1.33 16.08
C LEU A 40 5.23 -2.32 15.92
N ILE A 41 5.35 -2.98 14.77
CA ILE A 41 6.46 -3.89 14.49
C ILE A 41 7.78 -3.10 14.48
N TYR A 42 7.83 -1.93 13.83
CA TYR A 42 9.00 -1.06 13.86
C TYR A 42 9.44 -0.74 15.29
N LEU A 43 8.52 -0.27 16.14
CA LEU A 43 8.83 0.13 17.52
C LEU A 43 9.32 -1.05 18.40
N THR A 44 8.80 -2.24 18.17
CA THR A 44 9.19 -3.44 18.95
C THR A 44 10.47 -4.10 18.44
N GLN A 45 10.87 -3.83 17.19
CA GLN A 45 12.02 -4.47 16.54
C GLN A 45 13.23 -3.54 16.35
N LYS A 46 13.10 -2.22 16.52
CA LYS A 46 14.16 -1.23 16.23
C LYS A 46 15.50 -1.49 16.93
N GLU A 47 15.50 -2.18 18.06
CA GLU A 47 16.71 -2.52 18.82
C GLU A 47 17.08 -4.02 18.72
N LYS A 48 16.28 -4.81 17.99
CA LYS A 48 16.44 -6.28 17.93
C LYS A 48 16.85 -6.78 16.56
N SER A 49 16.25 -6.25 15.50
CA SER A 49 16.47 -6.72 14.14
C SER A 49 16.44 -5.57 13.14
N ALA A 50 17.57 -5.28 12.52
CA ALA A 50 17.68 -4.28 11.48
C ALA A 50 16.81 -4.65 10.24
N TYR A 51 16.71 -5.95 9.94
CA TYR A 51 15.88 -6.42 8.84
C TYR A 51 14.39 -6.18 9.08
N ALA A 52 13.85 -6.69 10.19
CA ALA A 52 12.42 -6.54 10.52
C ALA A 52 12.05 -5.05 10.67
N THR A 53 12.93 -4.24 11.27
CA THR A 53 12.77 -2.79 11.42
C THR A 53 12.69 -2.09 10.07
N GLY A 54 13.62 -2.36 9.16
CA GLY A 54 13.66 -1.75 7.84
C GLY A 54 12.44 -2.12 7.00
N GLN A 55 12.03 -3.39 7.01
CA GLN A 55 10.84 -3.86 6.30
C GLN A 55 9.55 -3.26 6.88
N ALA A 56 9.43 -3.20 8.21
CA ALA A 56 8.27 -2.63 8.89
C ALA A 56 8.13 -1.13 8.62
N LEU A 57 9.22 -0.37 8.63
CA LEU A 57 9.22 1.05 8.31
C LEU A 57 8.79 1.31 6.85
N GLN A 58 9.35 0.55 5.91
CA GLN A 58 8.96 0.65 4.51
C GLN A 58 7.48 0.31 4.29
N ALA A 59 6.98 -0.74 4.96
CA ALA A 59 5.57 -1.13 4.91
C ALA A 59 4.67 0.00 5.45
N ALA A 60 4.99 0.56 6.63
CA ALA A 60 4.22 1.64 7.24
C ALA A 60 4.16 2.88 6.34
N VAL A 61 5.31 3.33 5.80
CA VAL A 61 5.37 4.50 4.91
C VAL A 61 4.60 4.24 3.61
N TYR A 62 4.72 3.04 3.02
CA TYR A 62 3.97 2.65 1.83
C TYR A 62 2.46 2.69 2.07
N GLN A 63 2.00 2.14 3.19
CA GLN A 63 0.59 2.09 3.56
C GLN A 63 0.03 3.49 3.88
N LEU A 64 0.80 4.36 4.56
CA LEU A 64 0.43 5.76 4.77
C LEU A 64 0.29 6.53 3.46
N LEU A 65 1.25 6.36 2.55
CA LEU A 65 1.17 6.96 1.22
C LEU A 65 -0.05 6.45 0.46
N GLY A 66 -0.32 5.13 0.52
CA GLY A 66 -1.50 4.53 -0.09
C GLY A 66 -2.80 5.10 0.46
N LEU A 67 -2.89 5.29 1.78
CA LEU A 67 -4.05 5.91 2.41
C LEU A 67 -4.30 7.32 1.87
N LEU A 68 -3.26 8.15 1.77
CA LEU A 68 -3.37 9.51 1.22
C LEU A 68 -3.80 9.49 -0.25
N VAL A 69 -3.20 8.63 -1.07
CA VAL A 69 -3.57 8.45 -2.48
C VAL A 69 -5.03 8.01 -2.61
N MET A 70 -5.48 7.07 -1.78
CA MET A 70 -6.87 6.60 -1.80
C MET A 70 -7.86 7.69 -1.38
N ILE A 71 -7.53 8.51 -0.37
CA ILE A 71 -8.37 9.65 0.03
C ILE A 71 -8.57 10.59 -1.16
N VAL A 72 -7.50 10.94 -1.88
CA VAL A 72 -7.59 11.82 -3.05
C VAL A 72 -8.44 11.19 -4.16
N ILE A 73 -8.17 9.94 -4.53
CA ILE A 73 -8.87 9.23 -5.61
C ILE A 73 -10.37 9.10 -5.30
N TRP A 74 -10.71 8.67 -4.09
CA TRP A 74 -12.11 8.53 -3.68
C TRP A 74 -12.83 9.87 -3.56
N SER A 75 -12.14 10.93 -3.10
CA SER A 75 -12.71 12.27 -3.06
C SER A 75 -12.98 12.82 -4.48
N CYS A 76 -12.04 12.63 -5.40
CA CYS A 76 -12.22 13.04 -6.80
C CYS A 76 -13.38 12.27 -7.46
N TRP A 77 -13.42 10.94 -7.28
CA TRP A 77 -14.50 10.12 -7.80
C TRP A 77 -15.84 10.49 -7.17
N GLY A 78 -15.91 10.63 -5.85
CA GLY A 78 -17.13 10.99 -5.13
C GLY A 78 -17.65 12.36 -5.55
N GLY A 79 -16.76 13.34 -5.73
CA GLY A 79 -17.10 14.66 -6.27
C GLY A 79 -17.67 14.59 -7.68
N PHE A 80 -17.01 13.84 -8.57
CA PHE A 80 -17.51 13.59 -9.93
C PHE A 80 -18.90 12.92 -9.90
N TYR A 81 -19.05 11.85 -9.12
CA TYR A 81 -20.31 11.15 -8.97
C TYR A 81 -21.42 12.05 -8.41
N ALA A 82 -21.13 12.91 -7.44
CA ALA A 82 -22.08 13.87 -6.91
C ALA A 82 -22.61 14.85 -7.98
N LEU A 83 -21.74 15.26 -8.92
CA LEU A 83 -22.17 16.13 -10.04
C LEU A 83 -23.19 15.45 -10.97
N THR A 84 -23.22 14.12 -11.04
CA THR A 84 -24.19 13.38 -11.86
C THR A 84 -25.63 13.51 -11.35
N PHE A 85 -25.83 13.95 -10.10
CA PHE A 85 -27.17 14.21 -9.55
C PHE A 85 -27.73 15.56 -9.92
N ILE A 86 -26.94 16.50 -10.44
CA ILE A 86 -27.40 17.86 -10.78
C ILE A 86 -28.56 17.83 -11.78
N PRO A 87 -28.53 17.04 -12.89
CA PRO A 87 -29.68 16.96 -13.82
C PRO A 87 -30.95 16.44 -13.14
N ILE A 88 -30.81 15.45 -12.22
CA ILE A 88 -31.95 14.85 -11.51
C ILE A 88 -32.59 15.92 -10.60
N ILE A 89 -31.78 16.70 -9.87
CA ILE A 89 -32.28 17.74 -8.96
C ILE A 89 -32.95 18.87 -9.74
N ARG A 90 -32.39 19.27 -10.90
CA ARG A 90 -32.91 20.38 -11.70
C ARG A 90 -34.15 20.04 -12.52
N ASN A 91 -34.29 18.78 -12.95
CA ASN A 91 -35.36 18.34 -13.83
C ASN A 91 -35.99 17.06 -13.28
N SER A 92 -36.45 17.10 -12.02
CA SER A 92 -36.98 15.91 -11.32
C SER A 92 -38.12 15.25 -12.08
N ASP A 93 -38.98 16.01 -12.72
CA ASP A 93 -40.13 15.50 -13.45
C ASP A 93 -39.73 14.67 -14.71
N GLN A 94 -38.57 15.00 -15.31
CA GLN A 94 -38.05 14.27 -16.48
C GLN A 94 -37.41 12.93 -16.10
N TYR A 95 -36.91 12.80 -14.84
CA TYR A 95 -36.14 11.64 -14.41
C TYR A 95 -36.83 10.82 -13.34
N GLN A 96 -38.19 10.87 -13.28
CA GLN A 96 -38.96 10.09 -12.31
C GLN A 96 -38.83 8.58 -12.52
N ASP A 97 -38.78 8.15 -13.78
CA ASP A 97 -38.76 6.71 -14.12
C ASP A 97 -37.33 6.13 -14.25
N ALA A 98 -36.35 6.95 -14.64
CA ALA A 98 -34.98 6.49 -14.83
C ALA A 98 -33.95 7.64 -14.69
N PRO A 99 -32.78 7.36 -14.04
CA PRO A 99 -31.70 8.32 -13.96
C PRO A 99 -31.13 8.67 -15.35
N PRO A 100 -30.56 9.89 -15.52
CA PRO A 100 -29.92 10.30 -16.77
C PRO A 100 -28.69 9.41 -17.07
N PRO A 101 -28.28 9.28 -18.36
CA PRO A 101 -27.14 8.46 -18.76
C PRO A 101 -25.85 8.80 -18.00
N ILE A 102 -25.62 10.08 -17.67
CA ILE A 102 -24.44 10.53 -16.91
C ILE A 102 -24.34 9.89 -15.52
N PHE A 103 -25.48 9.58 -14.90
CA PHE A 103 -25.52 8.88 -13.60
C PHE A 103 -24.85 7.49 -13.70
N TRP A 104 -25.17 6.74 -14.78
CA TRP A 104 -24.61 5.41 -15.00
C TRP A 104 -23.12 5.46 -15.35
N VAL A 105 -22.69 6.51 -16.07
CA VAL A 105 -21.25 6.78 -16.29
C VAL A 105 -20.54 7.04 -14.98
N GLY A 106 -21.13 7.88 -14.11
CA GLY A 106 -20.57 8.14 -12.79
C GLY A 106 -20.48 6.88 -11.94
N MET A 107 -21.52 6.06 -11.91
CA MET A 107 -21.51 4.79 -11.18
C MET A 107 -20.49 3.81 -11.75
N GLY A 108 -20.48 3.63 -13.07
CA GLY A 108 -19.52 2.70 -13.73
C GLY A 108 -18.07 3.11 -13.57
N SER A 109 -17.79 4.41 -13.48
CA SER A 109 -16.42 4.93 -13.26
C SER A 109 -15.84 4.55 -11.88
N MET A 110 -16.65 4.04 -10.94
CA MET A 110 -16.18 3.50 -9.64
C MET A 110 -15.17 2.36 -9.83
N ILE A 111 -15.16 1.71 -10.98
CA ILE A 111 -14.16 0.68 -11.30
C ILE A 111 -12.72 1.23 -11.23
N ILE A 112 -12.52 2.53 -11.52
CA ILE A 112 -11.19 3.15 -11.52
C ILE A 112 -10.56 3.15 -10.11
N PRO A 113 -11.19 3.75 -9.08
CA PRO A 113 -10.65 3.68 -7.71
C PRO A 113 -10.50 2.23 -7.20
N LEU A 114 -11.41 1.32 -7.58
CA LEU A 114 -11.31 -0.09 -7.20
C LEU A 114 -10.09 -0.79 -7.83
N ILE A 115 -9.80 -0.55 -9.10
CA ILE A 115 -8.61 -1.09 -9.77
C ILE A 115 -7.34 -0.54 -9.10
N VAL A 116 -7.26 0.76 -8.85
CA VAL A 116 -6.09 1.36 -8.20
C VAL A 116 -5.89 0.77 -6.81
N MET A 117 -6.96 0.63 -6.03
CA MET A 117 -6.91 0.02 -4.71
C MET A 117 -6.45 -1.44 -4.77
N GLY A 118 -6.97 -2.20 -5.72
CA GLY A 118 -6.59 -3.61 -5.93
C GLY A 118 -5.10 -3.76 -6.29
N LEU A 119 -4.62 -2.96 -7.25
CA LEU A 119 -3.21 -2.99 -7.66
C LEU A 119 -2.27 -2.56 -6.52
N TRP A 120 -2.66 -1.54 -5.74
CA TRP A 120 -1.92 -1.09 -4.57
C TRP A 120 -1.82 -2.19 -3.51
N GLY A 121 -2.95 -2.85 -3.21
CA GLY A 121 -3.02 -3.97 -2.27
C GLY A 121 -2.18 -5.17 -2.72
N LEU A 122 -2.29 -5.55 -3.99
CA LEU A 122 -1.51 -6.66 -4.57
C LEU A 122 0.00 -6.39 -4.52
N TYR A 123 0.44 -5.16 -4.76
CA TYR A 123 1.86 -4.82 -4.65
C TYR A 123 2.35 -4.86 -3.20
N GLY A 124 1.52 -4.48 -2.22
CA GLY A 124 1.82 -4.67 -0.81
C GLY A 124 1.93 -6.15 -0.40
N LEU A 125 1.00 -6.99 -0.87
CA LEU A 125 1.04 -8.45 -0.65
C LEU A 125 2.25 -9.10 -1.33
N TYR A 126 2.64 -8.64 -2.51
CA TYR A 126 3.89 -9.06 -3.13
C TYR A 126 5.09 -8.75 -2.24
N GLY A 127 5.12 -7.57 -1.60
CA GLY A 127 6.12 -7.23 -0.59
C GLY A 127 6.14 -8.21 0.59
N ALA A 128 4.96 -8.60 1.08
CA ALA A 128 4.83 -9.61 2.14
C ALA A 128 5.43 -10.96 1.75
N LEU A 129 5.15 -11.45 0.55
CA LEU A 129 5.70 -12.70 0.05
C LEU A 129 7.22 -12.64 -0.10
N ARG A 130 7.76 -11.52 -0.58
CA ARG A 130 9.21 -11.33 -0.71
C ARG A 130 9.90 -11.27 0.65
N ALA A 131 9.31 -10.55 1.61
CA ALA A 131 9.83 -10.49 2.98
C ALA A 131 9.75 -11.86 3.68
N TRP A 132 8.66 -12.60 3.50
CA TRP A 132 8.56 -13.98 3.99
C TRP A 132 9.65 -14.89 3.42
N ALA A 133 10.00 -14.72 2.16
CA ALA A 133 11.10 -15.44 1.51
C ALA A 133 12.49 -15.01 2.03
N GLY A 134 12.58 -14.02 2.93
CA GLY A 134 13.83 -13.49 3.48
C GLY A 134 14.57 -12.54 2.52
N ALA A 135 13.89 -12.04 1.49
CA ALA A 135 14.47 -11.07 0.58
C ALA A 135 14.40 -9.65 1.16
N ASP A 136 15.45 -8.86 0.93
CA ASP A 136 15.44 -7.42 1.22
C ASP A 136 14.55 -6.71 0.16
N PHE A 137 13.24 -6.74 0.42
CA PHE A 137 12.28 -6.12 -0.48
C PHE A 137 12.25 -4.60 -0.28
N ARG A 138 12.24 -3.87 -1.39
CA ARG A 138 12.16 -2.40 -1.40
C ARG A 138 11.10 -1.92 -2.37
N TYR A 139 10.17 -1.11 -1.88
CA TYR A 139 9.22 -0.43 -2.75
C TYR A 139 9.93 0.55 -3.69
N ALA A 140 9.52 0.62 -4.94
CA ALA A 140 10.19 1.40 -5.98
C ALA A 140 10.36 2.90 -5.63
N VAL A 141 9.38 3.50 -4.96
CA VAL A 141 9.40 4.92 -4.56
C VAL A 141 9.81 5.05 -3.09
N VAL A 142 9.09 4.36 -2.21
CA VAL A 142 9.27 4.46 -0.74
C VAL A 142 10.62 3.92 -0.30
N GLY A 143 11.13 2.85 -0.95
CA GLY A 143 12.40 2.26 -0.60
C GLY A 143 13.56 3.25 -0.69
N ARG A 144 13.58 4.14 -1.69
CA ARG A 144 14.59 5.20 -1.82
C ARG A 144 14.49 6.22 -0.68
N LEU A 145 13.26 6.70 -0.41
CA LEU A 145 13.02 7.71 0.63
C LEU A 145 13.42 7.21 2.03
N VAL A 146 13.13 5.94 2.32
CA VAL A 146 13.46 5.33 3.61
C VAL A 146 14.96 5.11 3.73
N THR A 147 15.62 4.62 2.68
CA THR A 147 17.08 4.37 2.70
C THR A 147 17.87 5.67 2.85
N GLU A 148 17.52 6.75 2.14
CA GLU A 148 18.24 8.01 2.21
C GLU A 148 18.11 8.75 3.55
N LYS A 149 16.97 8.61 4.23
CA LYS A 149 16.69 9.38 5.45
C LYS A 149 16.89 8.62 6.76
N PHE A 150 16.93 7.30 6.73
CA PHE A 150 16.91 6.47 7.94
C PHE A 150 18.03 5.43 7.99
N THR A 151 19.00 5.45 7.09
CA THR A 151 20.18 4.59 7.13
C THR A 151 21.39 5.22 7.86
N ASP A 152 21.24 6.41 8.41
CA ASP A 152 22.28 7.08 9.22
C ASP A 152 22.22 6.70 10.72
N PHE A 153 21.72 5.48 11.01
CA PHE A 153 21.72 4.92 12.38
C PHE A 153 22.50 3.63 12.46
#